data_51c220bde5f2b90942b88ff9fd2c2dee
#
_entry.id   51c220bde5f2b90942b88ff9fd2c2dee
#
_cell.length_a   1.000
_cell.length_b   1.000
_cell.length_c   1.000
_cell.angle_alpha   90.00
_cell.angle_beta   90.00
_cell.angle_gamma   90.00
#
_symmetry.space_group_name_H-M   'P 1'
#
loop_
_entity.id
_entity.type
_entity.pdbx_description
1 polymer ?
#
loop_
_entity_poly.entity_id
_entity_poly.type
_entity_poly.pdbx_seq_one_letter_code
_entity_poly.pdbx_strand_id
1 'polypeptide(L)'
;MPDVSKSPLAPRRFPRIPGVAGVRLAVAAAGIKYKRRNDLLLAALPQGTTAAGVFTRSGTASAPVIWCRDNITSGRARALLVNSGNANAFTGDRGMHDVRWSATRVAKALACRPAGVLVASTGVIGEPLPVHRIDTVFPRLIGELGNASWYQAARAITTTDTFPKGAYRRCQIGNTEITVAGIAKGSGMIAPNMATMLAFVFTDARIPAAVLRSVHSATVDRSFNCITVDSDTSTSDTSILVATGQARNAEPESISDRALKNFKQALLEVYVDLATQVVKDGEGASKFITIDVEGATSNTAARKVGLAIAESPLVKTAIAGEDANWGRIVMAVGKSQAQVDQQLLSVSMGGVLIAHRGQRVAGYTESIVDQHLTGSEIEITVNLGLGAGRARVWTCDLTHEYIRINAEYRT
;
A
#
# COMPACT_ATOMS: atom_id res chain seq x y z
N MET A 1 -2.39 24.40 2.13
CA MET A 1 -2.95 23.26 1.38
C MET A 1 -4.31 23.72 0.93
N PRO A 2 -4.75 23.43 -0.29
CA PRO A 2 -6.16 23.56 -0.61
C PRO A 2 -6.96 22.77 0.45
N ASP A 3 -8.15 23.24 0.77
CA ASP A 3 -9.04 22.59 1.73
C ASP A 3 -9.56 21.32 1.06
N VAL A 4 -8.76 20.24 1.14
CA VAL A 4 -9.12 18.95 0.56
C VAL A 4 -10.08 18.29 1.53
N SER A 5 -11.33 18.18 1.12
CA SER A 5 -12.37 17.49 1.89
C SER A 5 -11.99 16.02 2.09
N LYS A 6 -12.43 15.44 3.21
CA LYS A 6 -12.25 14.01 3.46
C LYS A 6 -12.89 13.20 2.32
N SER A 7 -12.20 12.18 1.82
CA SER A 7 -12.74 11.29 0.78
C SER A 7 -14.15 10.78 1.14
N PRO A 8 -15.11 10.81 0.21
CA PRO A 8 -16.46 10.26 0.44
C PRO A 8 -16.43 8.74 0.69
N LEU A 9 -15.36 8.06 0.27
CA LEU A 9 -15.15 6.63 0.43
C LEU A 9 -14.43 6.27 1.74
N ALA A 10 -14.10 7.29 2.55
CA ALA A 10 -13.39 7.09 3.81
C ALA A 10 -14.21 6.25 4.81
N PRO A 11 -13.55 5.36 5.57
CA PRO A 11 -14.23 4.62 6.61
C PRO A 11 -14.78 5.58 7.68
N ARG A 12 -15.88 5.19 8.32
CA ARG A 12 -16.53 6.02 9.35
C ARG A 12 -15.58 6.34 10.51
N ARG A 13 -14.69 5.42 10.87
CA ARG A 13 -13.71 5.59 11.96
C ARG A 13 -12.46 4.74 11.72
N PHE A 14 -11.34 5.18 12.27
CA PHE A 14 -10.11 4.39 12.34
C PHE A 14 -10.31 3.17 13.26
N PRO A 15 -9.81 1.97 12.90
CA PRO A 15 -9.97 0.77 13.72
C PRO A 15 -9.25 0.89 15.07
N ARG A 16 -9.80 0.25 16.10
CA ARG A 16 -9.12 0.12 17.40
C ARG A 16 -8.07 -0.99 17.31
N ILE A 17 -6.91 -0.66 16.79
CA ILE A 17 -5.81 -1.60 16.63
C ILE A 17 -5.23 -1.95 18.00
N PRO A 18 -5.15 -3.25 18.38
CA PRO A 18 -4.53 -3.67 19.64
C PRO A 18 -3.02 -3.47 19.59
N GLY A 19 -2.38 -3.44 20.75
CA GLY A 19 -0.91 -3.49 20.82
C GLY A 19 -0.37 -4.76 20.19
N VAL A 20 0.74 -4.66 19.47
CA VAL A 20 1.53 -5.81 19.02
C VAL A 20 2.69 -5.98 19.98
N ALA A 21 2.79 -7.15 20.61
CA ALA A 21 3.80 -7.40 21.62
C ALA A 21 5.22 -7.12 21.08
N GLY A 22 5.99 -6.33 21.83
CA GLY A 22 7.35 -5.91 21.45
C GLY A 22 7.45 -4.67 20.55
N VAL A 23 6.35 -4.13 20.04
CA VAL A 23 6.36 -2.89 19.25
C VAL A 23 6.12 -1.69 20.16
N ARG A 24 7.03 -0.72 20.14
CA ARG A 24 6.90 0.56 20.85
C ARG A 24 6.93 1.71 19.86
N LEU A 25 5.86 2.49 19.82
CA LEU A 25 5.69 3.60 18.88
C LEU A 25 5.90 4.94 19.58
N ALA A 26 6.54 5.88 18.88
CA ALA A 26 6.62 7.28 19.26
C ALA A 26 6.42 8.16 18.03
N VAL A 27 5.84 9.33 18.21
CA VAL A 27 5.67 10.34 17.15
C VAL A 27 6.13 11.71 17.63
N ALA A 28 6.60 12.53 16.70
CA ALA A 28 6.98 13.91 16.99
C ALA A 28 6.64 14.84 15.82
N ALA A 29 6.46 16.12 16.13
CA ALA A 29 6.34 17.20 15.16
C ALA A 29 7.73 17.85 14.97
N ALA A 30 8.49 17.39 13.98
CA ALA A 30 9.80 17.97 13.62
C ALA A 30 9.65 19.23 12.76
N GLY A 31 8.49 19.44 12.14
CA GLY A 31 8.24 20.58 11.27
C GLY A 31 8.99 20.49 9.94
N ILE A 32 9.16 19.28 9.40
CA ILE A 32 9.91 19.02 8.15
C ILE A 32 9.32 19.83 7.00
N LYS A 33 8.02 19.74 6.77
CA LYS A 33 7.25 20.58 5.83
C LYS A 33 6.06 21.25 6.53
N TYR A 34 5.39 20.52 7.42
CA TYR A 34 4.13 20.92 8.00
C TYR A 34 4.30 21.52 9.38
N LYS A 35 3.58 22.60 9.68
CA LYS A 35 3.54 23.17 11.04
C LYS A 35 2.45 22.49 11.86
N ARG A 36 2.71 22.26 13.17
CA ARG A 36 1.72 21.80 14.18
C ARG A 36 1.10 20.41 13.93
N ARG A 37 1.79 19.51 13.19
CA ARG A 37 1.38 18.09 13.10
C ARG A 37 2.60 17.19 13.25
N ASN A 38 2.36 15.97 13.75
CA ASN A 38 3.40 14.95 13.78
C ASN A 38 3.77 14.57 12.32
N ASP A 39 5.06 14.57 12.04
CA ASP A 39 5.66 14.26 10.75
C ASP A 39 6.86 13.32 10.88
N LEU A 40 7.07 12.79 12.10
CA LEU A 40 8.11 11.82 12.43
C LEU A 40 7.49 10.68 13.23
N LEU A 41 7.74 9.43 12.81
CA LEU A 41 7.36 8.19 13.50
C LEU A 41 8.61 7.36 13.78
N LEU A 42 8.75 6.86 15.00
CA LEU A 42 9.72 5.85 15.37
C LEU A 42 8.99 4.61 15.92
N ALA A 43 9.26 3.44 15.34
CA ALA A 43 8.89 2.15 15.89
C ALA A 43 10.16 1.45 16.39
N ALA A 44 10.28 1.25 17.70
CA ALA A 44 11.37 0.48 18.30
C ALA A 44 10.95 -0.98 18.51
N LEU A 45 11.86 -1.91 18.22
CA LEU A 45 11.64 -3.34 18.13
C LEU A 45 12.61 -4.10 19.05
N PRO A 46 12.21 -5.23 19.63
CA PRO A 46 13.08 -6.05 20.47
C PRO A 46 14.23 -6.68 19.66
N GLN A 47 15.26 -7.09 20.37
CA GLN A 47 16.33 -7.89 19.79
C GLN A 47 15.77 -9.23 19.27
N GLY A 48 16.26 -9.70 18.14
CA GLY A 48 15.78 -10.93 17.52
C GLY A 48 14.63 -10.76 16.55
N THR A 49 14.04 -9.56 16.45
CA THR A 49 12.99 -9.25 15.47
C THR A 49 13.42 -9.57 14.05
N THR A 50 12.59 -10.29 13.31
CA THR A 50 12.78 -10.53 11.89
C THR A 50 12.02 -9.48 11.06
N ALA A 51 12.56 -9.14 9.89
CA ALA A 51 11.97 -8.16 8.99
C ALA A 51 12.11 -8.58 7.53
N ALA A 52 11.11 -8.23 6.74
CA ALA A 52 11.10 -8.37 5.29
C ALA A 52 10.65 -7.06 4.65
N GLY A 53 11.21 -6.71 3.50
CA GLY A 53 10.86 -5.49 2.78
C GLY A 53 10.66 -5.75 1.29
N VAL A 54 9.69 -5.06 0.71
CA VAL A 54 9.48 -4.92 -0.74
C VAL A 54 9.47 -3.44 -1.05
N PHE A 55 10.14 -3.04 -2.14
CA PHE A 55 10.44 -1.64 -2.42
C PHE A 55 10.17 -1.30 -3.88
N THR A 56 9.94 -0.01 -4.17
CA THR A 56 9.76 0.49 -5.54
C THR A 56 10.83 -0.02 -6.50
N ARG A 57 10.47 -0.23 -7.75
CA ARG A 57 11.41 -0.55 -8.83
C ARG A 57 11.79 0.66 -9.66
N SER A 58 11.41 1.86 -9.22
CA SER A 58 11.77 3.10 -9.91
C SER A 58 13.29 3.22 -10.09
N GLY A 59 13.72 3.66 -11.26
CA GLY A 59 15.12 3.99 -11.54
C GLY A 59 15.63 5.20 -10.76
N THR A 60 14.71 5.98 -10.16
CA THR A 60 15.00 7.15 -9.32
C THR A 60 14.68 6.89 -7.85
N ALA A 61 14.92 5.67 -7.37
CA ALA A 61 14.64 5.29 -6.00
C ALA A 61 15.30 6.24 -4.99
N SER A 62 14.56 6.59 -3.92
CA SER A 62 15.01 7.49 -2.87
C SER A 62 16.15 6.89 -2.03
N ALA A 63 16.92 7.74 -1.37
CA ALA A 63 18.01 7.31 -0.50
C ALA A 63 17.56 6.36 0.63
N PRO A 64 16.39 6.55 1.31
CA PRO A 64 15.85 5.58 2.25
C PRO A 64 15.57 4.20 1.65
N VAL A 65 15.07 4.15 0.43
CA VAL A 65 14.81 2.88 -0.29
C VAL A 65 16.12 2.15 -0.55
N ILE A 66 17.15 2.85 -1.05
CA ILE A 66 18.48 2.27 -1.29
C ILE A 66 19.05 1.72 0.02
N TRP A 67 19.05 2.53 1.09
CA TRP A 67 19.48 2.13 2.42
C TRP A 67 18.78 0.86 2.91
N CYS A 68 17.44 0.82 2.79
CA CYS A 68 16.67 -0.33 3.26
C CYS A 68 16.93 -1.59 2.43
N ARG A 69 17.07 -1.49 1.11
CA ARG A 69 17.42 -2.64 0.24
C ARG A 69 18.75 -3.26 0.67
N ASP A 70 19.75 -2.46 0.97
CA ASP A 70 21.09 -2.93 1.36
C ASP A 70 21.06 -3.64 2.72
N ASN A 71 20.30 -3.10 3.68
CA ASN A 71 20.36 -3.53 5.08
C ASN A 71 19.32 -4.60 5.44
N ILE A 72 18.17 -4.68 4.75
CA ILE A 72 17.11 -5.66 5.02
C ILE A 72 17.51 -7.09 4.64
N THR A 73 18.57 -7.27 3.87
CA THR A 73 19.10 -8.58 3.45
C THR A 73 19.46 -9.46 4.64
N SER A 74 19.85 -8.86 5.78
CA SER A 74 20.08 -9.54 7.05
C SER A 74 18.84 -10.23 7.62
N GLY A 75 17.64 -9.84 7.17
CA GLY A 75 16.36 -10.30 7.67
C GLY A 75 16.07 -9.87 9.12
N ARG A 76 16.77 -8.84 9.64
CA ARG A 76 16.65 -8.37 11.03
C ARG A 76 16.43 -6.87 11.08
N ALA A 77 15.64 -6.42 12.07
CA ALA A 77 15.45 -5.00 12.35
C ALA A 77 15.37 -4.72 13.85
N ARG A 78 15.77 -3.51 14.25
CA ARG A 78 15.71 -3.00 15.62
C ARG A 78 14.85 -1.75 15.71
N ALA A 79 14.67 -1.05 14.61
CA ALA A 79 13.80 0.11 14.51
C ALA A 79 13.36 0.39 13.08
N LEU A 80 12.28 1.15 12.98
CA LEU A 80 11.83 1.81 11.76
C LEU A 80 11.62 3.28 12.07
N LEU A 81 12.34 4.16 11.36
CA LEU A 81 12.16 5.61 11.41
C LEU A 81 11.48 6.07 10.13
N VAL A 82 10.40 6.83 10.24
CA VAL A 82 9.66 7.35 9.09
C VAL A 82 9.49 8.84 9.23
N ASN A 83 9.75 9.58 8.16
CA ASN A 83 9.38 10.99 8.08
C ASN A 83 8.40 11.26 6.92
N SER A 84 7.49 12.22 7.14
CA SER A 84 6.62 12.76 6.10
C SER A 84 6.95 14.23 5.81
N GLY A 85 6.59 14.67 4.58
CA GLY A 85 6.83 16.04 4.10
C GLY A 85 8.07 16.23 3.24
N ASN A 86 9.01 15.27 3.27
CA ASN A 86 10.21 15.24 2.42
C ASN A 86 10.52 13.79 2.06
N ALA A 87 10.68 13.50 0.77
CA ALA A 87 10.92 12.16 0.24
C ALA A 87 12.39 11.72 0.35
N ASN A 88 13.30 12.65 0.59
CA ASN A 88 14.75 12.43 0.49
C ASN A 88 15.14 11.66 -0.80
N ALA A 89 14.54 12.08 -1.90
CA ALA A 89 14.72 11.54 -3.23
C ALA A 89 15.32 12.59 -4.15
N PHE A 90 16.18 12.17 -5.08
CA PHE A 90 16.89 13.03 -6.00
C PHE A 90 17.72 14.12 -5.30
N THR A 91 18.41 13.74 -4.23
CA THR A 91 19.20 14.63 -3.35
C THR A 91 20.70 14.30 -3.39
N GLY A 92 21.13 13.46 -4.33
CA GLY A 92 22.53 13.06 -4.51
C GLY A 92 23.14 12.40 -3.26
N ASP A 93 24.46 12.53 -3.10
CA ASP A 93 25.20 11.95 -1.97
C ASP A 93 24.73 12.45 -0.61
N ARG A 94 24.21 13.67 -0.56
CA ARG A 94 23.65 14.25 0.65
C ARG A 94 22.46 13.43 1.16
N GLY A 95 21.60 12.94 0.27
CA GLY A 95 20.48 12.11 0.67
C GLY A 95 20.91 10.83 1.40
N MET A 96 21.95 10.16 0.91
CA MET A 96 22.52 8.99 1.58
C MET A 96 23.22 9.34 2.90
N HIS A 97 23.88 10.49 2.96
CA HIS A 97 24.45 11.00 4.22
C HIS A 97 23.35 11.23 5.27
N ASP A 98 22.24 11.87 4.89
CA ASP A 98 21.13 12.18 5.79
C ASP A 98 20.41 10.93 6.31
N VAL A 99 20.29 9.88 5.47
CA VAL A 99 19.78 8.56 5.89
C VAL A 99 20.73 7.89 6.88
N ARG A 100 22.03 7.86 6.59
CA ARG A 100 23.04 7.28 7.49
C ARG A 100 23.08 8.00 8.83
N TRP A 101 23.00 9.32 8.81
CA TRP A 101 22.93 10.14 10.01
C TRP A 101 21.69 9.75 10.84
N SER A 102 20.52 9.71 10.22
CA SER A 102 19.25 9.36 10.87
C SER A 102 19.30 7.95 11.49
N ALA A 103 19.78 6.97 10.72
CA ALA A 103 19.92 5.59 11.19
C ALA A 103 20.92 5.49 12.36
N THR A 104 22.05 6.20 12.29
CA THR A 104 23.06 6.21 13.34
C THR A 104 22.53 6.85 14.62
N ARG A 105 21.74 7.93 14.50
CA ARG A 105 21.13 8.63 15.63
C ARG A 105 20.17 7.72 16.40
N VAL A 106 19.31 6.99 15.68
CA VAL A 106 18.39 5.99 16.27
C VAL A 106 19.17 4.82 16.86
N ALA A 107 20.15 4.29 16.14
CA ALA A 107 20.96 3.15 16.57
C ALA A 107 21.68 3.42 17.89
N LYS A 108 22.26 4.62 18.06
CA LYS A 108 22.90 5.05 19.30
C LYS A 108 21.92 5.05 20.48
N ALA A 109 20.70 5.57 20.27
CA ALA A 109 19.69 5.64 21.33
C ALA A 109 19.12 4.28 21.73
N LEU A 110 19.06 3.32 20.78
CA LEU A 110 18.53 1.97 21.02
C LEU A 110 19.61 0.90 21.25
N ALA A 111 20.86 1.32 21.39
CA ALA A 111 22.02 0.43 21.57
C ALA A 111 22.04 -0.71 20.52
N CYS A 112 21.98 -0.33 19.24
CA CYS A 112 22.03 -1.29 18.13
C CYS A 112 22.94 -0.80 16.99
N ARG A 113 23.12 -1.63 15.95
CA ARG A 113 23.88 -1.24 14.75
C ARG A 113 23.00 -0.37 13.83
N PRO A 114 23.56 0.65 13.14
CA PRO A 114 22.82 1.46 12.17
C PRO A 114 22.10 0.63 11.08
N ALA A 115 22.72 -0.46 10.61
CA ALA A 115 22.13 -1.40 9.67
C ALA A 115 20.84 -2.09 10.18
N GLY A 116 20.60 -2.10 11.48
CA GLY A 116 19.36 -2.59 12.09
C GLY A 116 18.23 -1.55 12.11
N VAL A 117 18.48 -0.33 11.63
CA VAL A 117 17.49 0.75 11.57
C VAL A 117 17.01 0.91 10.12
N LEU A 118 15.76 0.58 9.88
CA LEU A 118 15.09 0.83 8.60
C LEU A 118 14.59 2.28 8.57
N VAL A 119 14.66 2.92 7.41
CA VAL A 119 14.26 4.32 7.23
C VAL A 119 13.32 4.44 6.05
N ALA A 120 12.25 5.22 6.19
CA ALA A 120 11.36 5.55 5.09
C ALA A 120 11.04 7.04 5.10
N SER A 121 10.91 7.63 3.91
CA SER A 121 10.61 9.05 3.73
C SER A 121 9.55 9.22 2.65
N THR A 122 8.68 10.21 2.82
CA THR A 122 7.63 10.54 1.84
C THR A 122 7.36 12.04 1.83
N GLY A 123 7.07 12.59 0.66
CA GLY A 123 6.75 14.02 0.46
C GLY A 123 7.49 14.62 -0.72
N VAL A 124 7.98 15.83 -0.57
CA VAL A 124 8.63 16.59 -1.67
C VAL A 124 9.91 15.91 -2.15
N ILE A 125 10.06 15.83 -3.47
CA ILE A 125 11.22 15.31 -4.20
C ILE A 125 12.16 16.48 -4.53
N GLY A 126 13.48 16.26 -4.53
CA GLY A 126 14.49 17.25 -4.91
C GLY A 126 14.91 18.22 -3.81
N GLU A 127 14.29 18.15 -2.64
CA GLU A 127 14.63 19.00 -1.50
C GLU A 127 15.47 18.23 -0.46
N PRO A 128 16.57 18.79 0.05
CA PRO A 128 17.36 18.17 1.10
C PRO A 128 16.55 17.96 2.38
N LEU A 129 16.73 16.80 3.03
CA LEU A 129 16.08 16.52 4.31
C LEU A 129 16.65 17.44 5.40
N PRO A 130 15.81 18.22 6.14
CA PRO A 130 16.29 19.09 7.21
C PRO A 130 16.57 18.29 8.48
N VAL A 131 17.64 17.48 8.49
CA VAL A 131 18.02 16.58 9.61
C VAL A 131 18.18 17.30 10.95
N HIS A 132 18.58 18.59 10.95
CA HIS A 132 18.68 19.39 12.18
C HIS A 132 17.33 19.53 12.89
N ARG A 133 16.21 19.57 12.17
CA ARG A 133 14.86 19.59 12.76
C ARG A 133 14.52 18.27 13.44
N ILE A 134 14.94 17.15 12.83
CA ILE A 134 14.80 15.83 13.42
C ILE A 134 15.62 15.75 14.70
N ASP A 135 16.87 16.23 14.68
CA ASP A 135 17.75 16.21 15.87
C ASP A 135 17.17 17.00 17.04
N THR A 136 16.59 18.15 16.78
CA THR A 136 15.95 19.00 17.80
C THR A 136 14.86 18.25 18.59
N VAL A 137 14.04 17.45 17.93
CA VAL A 137 12.92 16.72 18.56
C VAL A 137 13.29 15.32 19.01
N PHE A 138 14.48 14.84 18.63
CA PHE A 138 14.90 13.46 18.83
C PHE A 138 14.94 13.01 20.31
N PRO A 139 15.44 13.82 21.29
CA PRO A 139 15.41 13.43 22.70
C PRO A 139 13.99 13.16 23.20
N ARG A 140 13.02 14.01 22.80
CA ARG A 140 11.60 13.83 23.12
C ARG A 140 11.04 12.58 22.46
N LEU A 141 11.35 12.35 21.17
CA LEU A 141 10.88 11.17 20.42
C LEU A 141 11.29 9.87 21.12
N ILE A 142 12.53 9.80 21.64
CA ILE A 142 13.01 8.63 22.38
C ILE A 142 12.34 8.51 23.75
N GLY A 143 12.14 9.62 24.46
CA GLY A 143 11.46 9.62 25.76
C GLY A 143 10.00 9.20 25.69
N GLU A 144 9.35 9.38 24.55
CA GLU A 144 7.94 9.05 24.30
C GLU A 144 7.72 7.65 23.70
N LEU A 145 8.76 6.81 23.61
CA LEU A 145 8.65 5.47 23.06
C LEU A 145 7.68 4.58 23.86
N GLY A 146 6.60 4.17 23.20
CA GLY A 146 5.51 3.37 23.76
C GLY A 146 4.24 4.18 24.03
N ASN A 147 4.28 5.50 23.93
CA ASN A 147 3.14 6.38 24.24
C ASN A 147 2.28 6.71 23.01
N ALA A 148 2.76 6.47 21.79
CA ALA A 148 1.98 6.77 20.60
C ALA A 148 0.99 5.64 20.29
N SER A 149 -0.26 6.02 19.97
CA SER A 149 -1.27 5.13 19.44
C SER A 149 -1.04 4.83 17.95
N TRP A 150 -1.63 3.75 17.46
CA TRP A 150 -1.63 3.41 16.03
C TRP A 150 -2.24 4.53 15.16
N TYR A 151 -3.27 5.21 15.66
CA TYR A 151 -3.85 6.36 14.97
C TYR A 151 -2.85 7.51 14.80
N GLN A 152 -2.10 7.85 15.86
CA GLN A 152 -1.05 8.87 15.78
C GLN A 152 0.07 8.47 14.86
N ALA A 153 0.49 7.20 14.89
CA ALA A 153 1.49 6.64 13.98
C ALA A 153 1.04 6.72 12.51
N ALA A 154 -0.21 6.30 12.21
CA ALA A 154 -0.77 6.40 10.88
C ALA A 154 -0.86 7.85 10.39
N ARG A 155 -1.23 8.79 11.26
CA ARG A 155 -1.26 10.22 10.91
C ARG A 155 0.11 10.84 10.67
N ALA A 156 1.13 10.38 11.38
CA ALA A 156 2.49 10.95 11.25
C ALA A 156 3.12 10.65 9.89
N ILE A 157 2.69 9.62 9.20
CA ILE A 157 3.22 9.21 7.89
C ILE A 157 2.42 9.74 6.68
N THR A 158 1.30 10.43 6.88
CA THR A 158 0.46 10.95 5.79
C THR A 158 1.08 12.16 5.08
N THR A 159 0.69 12.39 3.83
CA THR A 159 1.02 13.60 3.05
C THR A 159 -0.24 14.27 2.53
N THR A 160 -0.76 13.88 1.37
CA THR A 160 -2.03 14.32 0.78
C THR A 160 -3.23 13.49 1.24
N ASP A 161 -2.97 12.44 2.00
CA ASP A 161 -4.00 11.56 2.56
C ASP A 161 -5.10 12.35 3.31
N THR A 162 -6.36 12.07 3.03
CA THR A 162 -7.49 12.72 3.69
C THR A 162 -7.90 12.03 5.00
N PHE A 163 -7.47 10.77 5.18
CA PHE A 163 -7.65 10.01 6.42
C PHE A 163 -6.48 9.05 6.69
N PRO A 164 -6.18 8.76 7.97
CA PRO A 164 -5.18 7.75 8.33
C PRO A 164 -5.70 6.34 8.05
N LYS A 165 -4.81 5.46 7.57
CA LYS A 165 -5.13 4.09 7.18
C LYS A 165 -4.54 3.10 8.16
N GLY A 166 -5.38 2.15 8.60
CA GLY A 166 -4.97 1.12 9.55
C GLY A 166 -5.84 -0.12 9.46
N ALA A 167 -5.26 -1.28 9.74
CA ALA A 167 -5.96 -2.56 9.75
C ALA A 167 -5.33 -3.51 10.75
N TYR A 168 -6.08 -4.48 11.24
CA TYR A 168 -5.55 -5.57 12.07
C TYR A 168 -6.41 -6.82 11.94
N ARG A 169 -5.77 -7.96 12.24
CA ARG A 169 -6.45 -9.25 12.42
C ARG A 169 -5.79 -10.01 13.57
N ARG A 170 -6.55 -10.89 14.20
CA ARG A 170 -6.04 -11.92 15.08
C ARG A 170 -6.19 -13.27 14.41
N CYS A 171 -5.22 -14.14 14.60
CA CYS A 171 -5.23 -15.50 14.06
C CYS A 171 -4.46 -16.42 14.98
N GLN A 172 -4.30 -17.69 14.59
CA GLN A 172 -3.51 -18.66 15.32
C GLN A 172 -2.40 -19.23 14.44
N ILE A 173 -1.23 -19.47 15.05
CA ILE A 173 -0.18 -20.35 14.54
C ILE A 173 -0.07 -21.51 15.55
N GLY A 174 -0.49 -22.72 15.13
CA GLY A 174 -0.74 -23.81 16.09
C GLY A 174 -1.82 -23.39 17.09
N ASN A 175 -1.51 -23.48 18.38
CA ASN A 175 -2.39 -23.09 19.49
C ASN A 175 -2.10 -21.66 20.03
N THR A 176 -1.21 -20.91 19.39
CA THR A 176 -0.80 -19.60 19.86
C THR A 176 -1.56 -18.49 19.12
N GLU A 177 -2.21 -17.61 19.87
CA GLU A 177 -2.85 -16.42 19.31
C GLU A 177 -1.78 -15.42 18.81
N ILE A 178 -1.98 -14.90 17.61
CA ILE A 178 -1.10 -13.98 16.91
C ILE A 178 -1.88 -12.74 16.55
N THR A 179 -1.26 -11.58 16.75
CA THR A 179 -1.77 -10.29 16.26
C THR A 179 -0.99 -9.88 15.01
N VAL A 180 -1.72 -9.47 13.98
CA VAL A 180 -1.19 -8.81 12.78
C VAL A 180 -1.83 -7.44 12.70
N ALA A 181 -1.04 -6.38 12.71
CA ALA A 181 -1.53 -5.00 12.66
C ALA A 181 -0.66 -4.15 11.74
N GLY A 182 -1.27 -3.24 11.01
CA GLY A 182 -0.54 -2.39 10.07
C GLY A 182 -1.16 -1.01 9.88
N ILE A 183 -0.32 -0.12 9.39
CA ILE A 183 -0.68 1.23 8.94
C ILE A 183 -0.13 1.45 7.55
N ALA A 184 -0.83 2.28 6.77
CA ALA A 184 -0.37 2.68 5.45
C ALA A 184 -0.64 4.17 5.18
N LYS A 185 0.01 4.71 4.16
CA LYS A 185 -0.28 6.01 3.56
C LYS A 185 -0.22 5.90 2.04
N GLY A 186 -0.96 6.76 1.39
CA GLY A 186 -1.00 6.94 -0.06
C GLY A 186 -2.36 7.47 -0.48
N SER A 187 -2.35 8.35 -1.50
CA SER A 187 -3.53 9.00 -2.06
C SER A 187 -3.33 9.31 -3.54
N GLY A 188 -2.17 9.83 -3.95
CA GLY A 188 -1.73 10.01 -5.34
C GLY A 188 -0.36 9.39 -5.59
N MET A 189 0.04 9.32 -6.86
CA MET A 189 1.23 8.65 -7.37
C MET A 189 1.19 7.15 -6.99
N ILE A 190 0.07 6.46 -7.27
CA ILE A 190 -0.19 5.06 -6.92
C ILE A 190 -0.29 4.21 -8.18
N ALA A 191 0.73 3.38 -8.46
CA ALA A 191 0.74 2.43 -9.56
C ALA A 191 1.34 1.07 -9.17
N PRO A 192 1.06 -0.03 -9.89
CA PRO A 192 1.64 -1.35 -9.63
C PRO A 192 3.17 -1.36 -9.72
N ASN A 193 3.78 -2.40 -9.21
CA ASN A 193 5.23 -2.60 -9.01
C ASN A 193 5.81 -1.87 -7.79
N MET A 194 5.04 -1.88 -6.70
CA MET A 194 5.29 -1.12 -5.48
C MET A 194 5.25 0.39 -5.76
N ALA A 195 4.01 0.91 -5.77
CA ALA A 195 3.69 2.31 -6.05
C ALA A 195 3.69 3.17 -4.77
N THR A 196 3.61 4.49 -4.87
CA THR A 196 3.79 5.50 -3.81
C THR A 196 2.97 5.26 -2.57
N MET A 197 3.31 4.21 -1.88
CA MET A 197 2.74 3.94 -0.58
C MET A 197 3.84 3.63 0.43
N LEU A 198 3.60 3.97 1.64
CA LEU A 198 4.30 3.39 2.76
C LEU A 198 3.34 2.46 3.48
N ALA A 199 3.71 1.20 3.66
CA ALA A 199 2.95 0.24 4.43
C ALA A 199 3.86 -0.47 5.43
N PHE A 200 3.51 -0.39 6.70
CA PHE A 200 4.24 -1.00 7.78
C PHE A 200 3.31 -1.93 8.54
N VAL A 201 3.62 -3.22 8.47
CA VAL A 201 2.83 -4.27 9.12
C VAL A 201 3.69 -4.98 10.14
N PHE A 202 3.13 -5.18 11.31
CA PHE A 202 3.80 -5.73 12.47
C PHE A 202 3.01 -6.95 12.98
N THR A 203 3.74 -7.96 13.43
CA THR A 203 3.17 -9.12 14.10
C THR A 203 4.05 -9.53 15.29
N ASP A 204 3.43 -10.09 16.31
CA ASP A 204 4.13 -10.70 17.43
C ASP A 204 4.56 -12.14 17.15
N ALA A 205 4.20 -12.71 16.01
CA ALA A 205 4.58 -14.05 15.59
C ALA A 205 6.11 -14.23 15.55
N ARG A 206 6.53 -15.46 15.90
CA ARG A 206 7.91 -15.92 15.71
C ARG A 206 8.01 -16.62 14.36
N ILE A 207 8.63 -15.96 13.38
CA ILE A 207 8.75 -16.43 11.99
C ILE A 207 10.20 -16.21 11.51
N PRO A 208 10.88 -17.25 10.97
CA PRO A 208 12.22 -17.11 10.39
C PRO A 208 12.22 -16.11 9.22
N ALA A 209 13.31 -15.37 9.07
CA ALA A 209 13.43 -14.31 8.09
C ALA A 209 13.17 -14.76 6.64
N ALA A 210 13.63 -15.96 6.26
CA ALA A 210 13.40 -16.51 4.93
C ALA A 210 11.90 -16.78 4.66
N VAL A 211 11.20 -17.36 5.64
CA VAL A 211 9.76 -17.62 5.58
C VAL A 211 8.99 -16.30 5.54
N LEU A 212 9.36 -15.35 6.41
CA LEU A 212 8.74 -14.03 6.47
C LEU A 212 8.84 -13.29 5.13
N ARG A 213 10.03 -13.33 4.49
CA ARG A 213 10.26 -12.74 3.17
C ARG A 213 9.35 -13.35 2.10
N SER A 214 9.26 -14.68 2.06
CA SER A 214 8.43 -15.38 1.07
C SER A 214 6.95 -15.09 1.26
N VAL A 215 6.46 -15.09 2.49
CA VAL A 215 5.06 -14.76 2.82
C VAL A 215 4.77 -13.30 2.48
N HIS A 216 5.67 -12.37 2.82
CA HIS A 216 5.51 -10.95 2.53
C HIS A 216 5.40 -10.67 1.03
N SER A 217 6.35 -11.19 0.23
CA SER A 217 6.33 -11.01 -1.23
C SER A 217 5.03 -11.54 -1.85
N ALA A 218 4.62 -12.76 -1.48
CA ALA A 218 3.39 -13.37 -1.99
C ALA A 218 2.13 -12.58 -1.58
N THR A 219 2.15 -11.93 -0.42
CA THR A 219 1.03 -11.11 0.07
C THR A 219 0.96 -9.77 -0.66
N VAL A 220 2.10 -9.10 -0.85
CA VAL A 220 2.19 -7.84 -1.62
C VAL A 220 1.71 -8.03 -3.06
N ASP A 221 2.06 -9.16 -3.68
CA ASP A 221 1.64 -9.48 -5.06
C ASP A 221 0.11 -9.63 -5.24
N ARG A 222 -0.61 -9.87 -4.15
CA ARG A 222 -2.06 -10.05 -4.13
C ARG A 222 -2.81 -8.88 -3.49
N SER A 223 -2.12 -7.81 -3.14
CA SER A 223 -2.67 -6.63 -2.48
C SER A 223 -2.15 -5.34 -3.10
N PHE A 224 -1.04 -4.79 -2.61
CA PHE A 224 -0.50 -3.52 -3.09
C PHE A 224 -0.06 -3.54 -4.57
N ASN A 225 0.37 -4.69 -5.10
CA ASN A 225 0.63 -4.84 -6.54
C ASN A 225 -0.65 -5.04 -7.39
N CYS A 226 -1.82 -4.95 -6.77
CA CYS A 226 -3.12 -5.03 -7.42
C CYS A 226 -3.95 -3.75 -7.26
N ILE A 227 -3.32 -2.62 -6.93
CA ILE A 227 -4.01 -1.32 -6.85
C ILE A 227 -3.35 -0.28 -7.75
N THR A 228 -4.15 0.68 -8.22
CA THR A 228 -3.66 1.90 -8.86
C THR A 228 -4.63 3.05 -8.63
N VAL A 229 -4.11 4.28 -8.62
CA VAL A 229 -4.91 5.52 -8.62
C VAL A 229 -4.71 6.27 -9.92
N ASP A 230 -3.47 6.54 -10.31
CA ASP A 230 -3.10 7.42 -11.42
C ASP A 230 -2.02 6.84 -12.35
N SER A 231 -1.63 5.60 -12.17
CA SER A 231 -0.63 4.90 -12.99
C SER A 231 0.81 5.41 -12.82
N ASP A 232 1.07 6.29 -11.84
CA ASP A 232 2.39 6.85 -11.59
C ASP A 232 3.15 6.12 -10.48
N THR A 233 4.37 5.64 -10.81
CA THR A 233 5.25 4.93 -9.87
C THR A 233 6.14 5.90 -9.10
N SER A 234 6.21 5.76 -7.77
CA SER A 234 7.02 6.63 -6.91
C SER A 234 8.46 6.22 -6.76
N THR A 235 9.22 7.18 -6.23
CA THR A 235 10.61 7.02 -5.79
C THR A 235 10.75 6.35 -4.42
N SER A 236 9.67 6.27 -3.62
CA SER A 236 9.77 6.05 -2.17
C SER A 236 9.02 4.82 -1.65
N ASP A 237 8.36 4.05 -2.52
CA ASP A 237 7.52 2.92 -2.12
C ASP A 237 8.25 1.93 -1.24
N THR A 238 7.64 1.66 -0.10
CA THR A 238 8.21 0.81 0.91
C THR A 238 7.12 0.04 1.63
N SER A 239 7.12 -1.29 1.49
CA SER A 239 6.34 -2.20 2.33
C SER A 239 7.29 -2.96 3.24
N ILE A 240 7.10 -2.86 4.55
CA ILE A 240 7.90 -3.58 5.55
C ILE A 240 6.98 -4.42 6.41
N LEU A 241 7.30 -5.71 6.53
CA LEU A 241 6.69 -6.65 7.45
C LEU A 241 7.69 -7.00 8.55
N VAL A 242 7.28 -6.82 9.79
CA VAL A 242 8.09 -7.06 11.00
C VAL A 242 7.44 -8.14 11.85
N ALA A 243 8.23 -9.13 12.31
CA ALA A 243 7.79 -10.16 13.24
C ALA A 243 8.68 -10.15 14.48
N THR A 244 8.11 -9.75 15.64
CA THR A 244 8.86 -9.54 16.87
C THR A 244 9.20 -10.81 17.62
N GLY A 245 8.50 -11.93 17.34
CA GLY A 245 8.69 -13.22 17.99
C GLY A 245 8.16 -13.31 19.43
N GLN A 246 7.43 -12.29 19.89
CA GLN A 246 7.01 -12.20 21.30
C GLN A 246 5.84 -13.13 21.63
N ALA A 247 5.08 -13.60 20.65
CA ALA A 247 4.02 -14.59 20.85
C ALA A 247 4.57 -16.00 21.20
N ARG A 248 5.85 -16.27 20.90
CA ARG A 248 6.55 -17.52 21.22
C ARG A 248 5.90 -18.78 20.63
N ASN A 249 5.18 -18.66 19.53
CA ASN A 249 4.70 -19.82 18.77
C ASN A 249 5.88 -20.68 18.27
N ALA A 250 5.62 -21.95 17.95
CA ALA A 250 6.59 -22.78 17.25
C ALA A 250 7.01 -22.12 15.92
N GLU A 251 8.31 -22.14 15.62
CA GLU A 251 8.80 -21.57 14.37
C GLU A 251 8.37 -22.43 13.18
N PRO A 252 7.73 -21.85 12.16
CA PRO A 252 7.42 -22.56 10.93
C PRO A 252 8.69 -22.84 10.14
N GLU A 253 8.79 -24.03 9.58
CA GLU A 253 9.98 -24.48 8.83
C GLU A 253 10.04 -23.88 7.42
N SER A 254 8.89 -23.65 6.79
CA SER A 254 8.79 -23.14 5.42
C SER A 254 7.49 -22.37 5.17
N ILE A 255 7.38 -21.71 4.02
CA ILE A 255 6.14 -21.04 3.58
C ILE A 255 4.97 -22.02 3.40
N SER A 256 5.25 -23.29 3.09
CA SER A 256 4.24 -24.34 2.92
C SER A 256 3.78 -24.98 4.22
N ASP A 257 4.36 -24.63 5.36
CA ASP A 257 3.93 -25.12 6.66
C ASP A 257 2.44 -24.87 6.89
N ARG A 258 1.72 -25.94 7.23
CA ARG A 258 0.26 -25.89 7.43
C ARG A 258 -0.13 -24.99 8.61
N ALA A 259 0.72 -24.86 9.61
CA ALA A 259 0.50 -23.97 10.76
C ALA A 259 0.36 -22.50 10.33
N LEU A 260 0.96 -22.11 9.21
CA LEU A 260 0.88 -20.75 8.67
C LEU A 260 -0.43 -20.45 7.90
N LYS A 261 -1.33 -21.42 7.70
CA LYS A 261 -2.54 -21.21 6.88
C LYS A 261 -3.35 -19.99 7.36
N ASN A 262 -3.69 -19.95 8.63
CA ASN A 262 -4.51 -18.86 9.20
C ASN A 262 -3.72 -17.55 9.26
N PHE A 263 -2.43 -17.59 9.56
CA PHE A 263 -1.56 -16.42 9.54
C PHE A 263 -1.46 -15.80 8.14
N LYS A 264 -1.24 -16.59 7.09
CA LYS A 264 -1.20 -16.11 5.70
C LYS A 264 -2.52 -15.46 5.28
N GLN A 265 -3.64 -16.03 5.70
CA GLN A 265 -4.97 -15.47 5.42
C GLN A 265 -5.16 -14.14 6.16
N ALA A 266 -4.89 -14.07 7.46
CA ALA A 266 -4.99 -12.86 8.26
C ALA A 266 -4.06 -11.74 7.75
N LEU A 267 -2.84 -12.11 7.35
CA LEU A 267 -1.89 -11.17 6.76
C LEU A 267 -2.42 -10.60 5.44
N LEU A 268 -2.92 -11.46 4.55
CA LEU A 268 -3.51 -11.02 3.28
C LEU A 268 -4.70 -10.08 3.50
N GLU A 269 -5.57 -10.39 4.46
CA GLU A 269 -6.72 -9.53 4.79
C GLU A 269 -6.29 -8.15 5.29
N VAL A 270 -5.24 -8.07 6.14
CA VAL A 270 -4.68 -6.79 6.59
C VAL A 270 -4.11 -6.01 5.41
N TYR A 271 -3.38 -6.67 4.51
CA TYR A 271 -2.78 -6.02 3.35
C TYR A 271 -3.81 -5.54 2.33
N VAL A 272 -4.84 -6.35 2.05
CA VAL A 272 -5.94 -5.96 1.16
C VAL A 272 -6.74 -4.81 1.75
N ASP A 273 -7.02 -4.85 3.06
CA ASP A 273 -7.72 -3.76 3.76
C ASP A 273 -6.94 -2.44 3.66
N LEU A 274 -5.62 -2.46 3.92
CA LEU A 274 -4.75 -1.30 3.77
C LEU A 274 -4.67 -0.81 2.32
N ALA A 275 -4.51 -1.72 1.35
CA ALA A 275 -4.42 -1.39 -0.06
C ALA A 275 -5.71 -0.75 -0.59
N THR A 276 -6.87 -1.29 -0.21
CA THR A 276 -8.17 -0.72 -0.61
C THR A 276 -8.45 0.62 0.07
N GLN A 277 -7.99 0.84 1.31
CA GLN A 277 -8.04 2.16 1.95
C GLN A 277 -7.19 3.20 1.21
N VAL A 278 -6.04 2.81 0.63
CA VAL A 278 -5.22 3.70 -0.24
C VAL A 278 -6.02 4.12 -1.47
N VAL A 279 -6.66 3.18 -2.16
CA VAL A 279 -7.49 3.47 -3.34
C VAL A 279 -8.71 4.33 -2.99
N LYS A 280 -9.38 4.02 -1.87
CA LYS A 280 -10.54 4.79 -1.36
C LYS A 280 -10.19 6.22 -0.95
N ASP A 281 -8.91 6.51 -0.76
CA ASP A 281 -8.38 7.86 -0.52
C ASP A 281 -7.72 8.46 -1.76
N GLY A 282 -7.90 7.86 -2.92
CA GLY A 282 -7.37 8.37 -4.19
C GLY A 282 -7.72 9.85 -4.39
N GLU A 283 -6.75 10.66 -4.82
CA GLU A 283 -6.95 12.09 -5.01
C GLU A 283 -8.13 12.36 -5.95
N GLY A 284 -9.20 12.99 -5.43
CA GLY A 284 -10.41 13.28 -6.18
C GLY A 284 -11.35 12.09 -6.42
N ALA A 285 -11.10 10.94 -5.81
CA ALA A 285 -11.94 9.74 -5.98
C ALA A 285 -13.35 9.94 -5.41
N SER A 286 -14.35 9.54 -6.20
CA SER A 286 -15.75 9.48 -5.79
C SER A 286 -16.31 8.05 -5.80
N LYS A 287 -15.71 7.17 -6.59
CA LYS A 287 -16.13 5.77 -6.74
C LYS A 287 -14.94 4.82 -6.57
N PHE A 288 -15.16 3.73 -5.85
CA PHE A 288 -14.22 2.63 -5.70
C PHE A 288 -14.54 1.54 -6.72
N ILE A 289 -13.56 1.10 -7.48
CA ILE A 289 -13.74 0.15 -8.59
C ILE A 289 -13.01 -1.14 -8.29
N THR A 290 -13.74 -2.25 -8.28
CA THR A 290 -13.19 -3.61 -8.23
C THR A 290 -13.25 -4.23 -9.61
N ILE A 291 -12.13 -4.74 -10.09
CA ILE A 291 -12.00 -5.39 -11.40
C ILE A 291 -11.58 -6.84 -11.16
N ASP A 292 -12.47 -7.77 -11.46
CA ASP A 292 -12.21 -9.20 -11.44
C ASP A 292 -11.90 -9.68 -12.86
N VAL A 293 -10.74 -10.29 -13.04
CA VAL A 293 -10.36 -10.93 -14.30
C VAL A 293 -10.25 -12.43 -14.07
N GLU A 294 -10.97 -13.19 -14.90
CA GLU A 294 -11.06 -14.64 -14.85
C GLU A 294 -10.72 -15.26 -16.22
N GLY A 295 -10.50 -16.57 -16.23
CA GLY A 295 -10.30 -17.29 -17.48
C GLY A 295 -9.01 -16.95 -18.23
N ALA A 296 -8.02 -16.33 -17.60
CA ALA A 296 -6.72 -16.03 -18.20
C ALA A 296 -5.82 -17.27 -18.26
N THR A 297 -4.76 -17.23 -19.07
CA THR A 297 -3.75 -18.29 -19.16
C THR A 297 -2.94 -18.47 -17.86
N SER A 298 -2.86 -17.41 -17.04
CA SER A 298 -2.21 -17.42 -15.72
C SER A 298 -2.74 -16.28 -14.85
N ASN A 299 -2.49 -16.35 -13.52
CA ASN A 299 -2.81 -15.25 -12.60
C ASN A 299 -2.04 -13.96 -12.96
N THR A 300 -0.82 -14.08 -13.46
CA THR A 300 -0.02 -12.93 -13.92
C THR A 300 -0.66 -12.28 -15.15
N ALA A 301 -1.15 -13.07 -16.11
CA ALA A 301 -1.87 -12.56 -17.29
C ALA A 301 -3.19 -11.88 -16.87
N ALA A 302 -3.96 -12.50 -15.97
CA ALA A 302 -5.18 -11.90 -15.41
C ALA A 302 -4.90 -10.55 -14.76
N ARG A 303 -3.85 -10.45 -13.92
CA ARG A 303 -3.45 -9.20 -13.28
C ARG A 303 -3.05 -8.12 -14.29
N LYS A 304 -2.32 -8.46 -15.36
CA LYS A 304 -1.98 -7.51 -16.44
C LYS A 304 -3.23 -6.93 -17.10
N VAL A 305 -4.22 -7.75 -17.38
CA VAL A 305 -5.50 -7.30 -17.95
C VAL A 305 -6.23 -6.39 -16.98
N GLY A 306 -6.34 -6.80 -15.70
CA GLY A 306 -7.02 -6.00 -14.68
C GLY A 306 -6.37 -4.63 -14.50
N LEU A 307 -5.03 -4.57 -14.47
CA LEU A 307 -4.29 -3.31 -14.38
C LEU A 307 -4.45 -2.45 -15.62
N ALA A 308 -4.43 -3.02 -16.82
CA ALA A 308 -4.66 -2.27 -18.06
C ALA A 308 -6.04 -1.59 -18.10
N ILE A 309 -7.06 -2.20 -17.48
CA ILE A 309 -8.40 -1.61 -17.30
C ILE A 309 -8.33 -0.53 -16.22
N ALA A 310 -7.74 -0.83 -15.07
CA ALA A 310 -7.65 0.05 -13.90
C ALA A 310 -6.87 1.35 -14.17
N GLU A 311 -5.87 1.29 -15.05
CA GLU A 311 -5.00 2.41 -15.46
C GLU A 311 -5.57 3.21 -16.64
N SER A 312 -6.70 2.79 -17.22
CA SER A 312 -7.26 3.47 -18.39
C SER A 312 -8.01 4.75 -18.01
N PRO A 313 -7.51 5.94 -18.38
CA PRO A 313 -8.25 7.20 -18.15
C PRO A 313 -9.66 7.17 -18.76
N LEU A 314 -9.81 6.53 -19.94
CA LEU A 314 -11.11 6.42 -20.60
C LEU A 314 -12.10 5.56 -19.81
N VAL A 315 -11.66 4.48 -19.19
CA VAL A 315 -12.51 3.65 -18.31
C VAL A 315 -12.86 4.44 -17.04
N LYS A 316 -11.86 5.02 -16.40
CA LYS A 316 -12.02 5.74 -15.12
C LYS A 316 -12.94 6.97 -15.26
N THR A 317 -12.85 7.71 -16.37
CA THR A 317 -13.72 8.86 -16.65
C THR A 317 -15.13 8.43 -17.05
N ALA A 318 -15.32 7.29 -17.71
CA ALA A 318 -16.65 6.74 -17.97
C ALA A 318 -17.37 6.41 -16.64
N ILE A 319 -16.67 5.75 -15.72
CA ILE A 319 -17.21 5.43 -14.39
C ILE A 319 -17.53 6.71 -13.58
N ALA A 320 -16.65 7.73 -13.64
CA ALA A 320 -16.92 9.02 -13.01
C ALA A 320 -18.18 9.71 -13.57
N GLY A 321 -18.43 9.58 -14.87
CA GLY A 321 -19.59 10.10 -15.58
C GLY A 321 -20.82 9.19 -15.56
N GLU A 322 -20.77 8.07 -14.82
CA GLU A 322 -21.86 7.08 -14.73
C GLU A 322 -22.24 6.48 -16.10
N ASP A 323 -21.26 6.43 -17.04
CA ASP A 323 -21.40 5.91 -18.39
C ASP A 323 -21.00 4.42 -18.44
N ALA A 324 -21.93 3.54 -18.79
CA ALA A 324 -21.71 2.10 -18.93
C ALA A 324 -20.90 1.70 -20.17
N ASN A 325 -19.88 2.46 -20.49
CA ASN A 325 -19.08 2.34 -21.71
C ASN A 325 -18.18 1.10 -21.72
N TRP A 326 -18.79 -0.07 -21.84
CA TRP A 326 -18.08 -1.35 -21.89
C TRP A 326 -17.09 -1.45 -23.07
N GLY A 327 -17.29 -0.68 -24.15
CA GLY A 327 -16.36 -0.59 -25.26
C GLY A 327 -14.97 -0.11 -24.82
N ARG A 328 -14.91 0.81 -23.85
CA ARG A 328 -13.64 1.26 -23.25
C ARG A 328 -12.96 0.16 -22.44
N ILE A 329 -13.73 -0.73 -21.81
CA ILE A 329 -13.20 -1.91 -21.12
C ILE A 329 -12.58 -2.88 -22.14
N VAL A 330 -13.29 -3.19 -23.23
CA VAL A 330 -12.77 -4.05 -24.31
C VAL A 330 -11.48 -3.47 -24.90
N MET A 331 -11.44 -2.17 -25.20
CA MET A 331 -10.23 -1.48 -25.66
C MET A 331 -9.08 -1.66 -24.66
N ALA A 332 -9.33 -1.48 -23.36
CA ALA A 332 -8.32 -1.61 -22.33
C ALA A 332 -7.80 -3.05 -22.17
N VAL A 333 -8.68 -4.05 -22.32
CA VAL A 333 -8.29 -5.47 -22.41
C VAL A 333 -7.34 -5.69 -23.59
N GLY A 334 -7.68 -5.17 -24.78
CA GLY A 334 -6.89 -5.33 -26.00
C GLY A 334 -5.47 -4.74 -25.90
N LYS A 335 -5.28 -3.62 -25.17
CA LYS A 335 -3.95 -3.00 -24.97
C LYS A 335 -3.09 -3.66 -23.89
N SER A 336 -3.61 -4.66 -23.15
CA SER A 336 -2.97 -5.23 -21.95
C SER A 336 -1.69 -6.01 -22.20
N GLN A 337 -1.35 -6.30 -23.47
CA GLN A 337 -0.23 -7.19 -23.86
C GLN A 337 -0.34 -8.61 -23.28
N ALA A 338 -1.52 -9.02 -22.80
CA ALA A 338 -1.83 -10.38 -22.45
C ALA A 338 -2.43 -11.10 -23.65
N GLN A 339 -2.41 -12.44 -23.63
CA GLN A 339 -3.13 -13.21 -24.64
C GLN A 339 -4.64 -12.99 -24.46
N VAL A 340 -5.32 -12.59 -25.52
CA VAL A 340 -6.77 -12.35 -25.59
C VAL A 340 -7.32 -12.94 -26.87
N ASP A 341 -8.46 -13.65 -26.76
CA ASP A 341 -9.30 -14.04 -27.88
C ASP A 341 -10.63 -13.29 -27.77
N GLN A 342 -10.88 -12.38 -28.72
CA GLN A 342 -12.10 -11.58 -28.69
C GLN A 342 -13.38 -12.43 -28.79
N GLN A 343 -13.33 -13.62 -29.41
CA GLN A 343 -14.48 -14.50 -29.55
C GLN A 343 -14.85 -15.23 -28.25
N LEU A 344 -13.94 -15.25 -27.25
CA LEU A 344 -14.17 -15.84 -25.95
C LEU A 344 -14.44 -14.79 -24.87
N LEU A 345 -14.11 -13.52 -25.15
CA LEU A 345 -14.19 -12.42 -24.18
C LEU A 345 -15.63 -12.15 -23.75
N SER A 346 -15.82 -12.07 -22.43
CA SER A 346 -17.08 -11.65 -21.82
C SER A 346 -16.84 -10.56 -20.80
N VAL A 347 -17.78 -9.61 -20.70
CA VAL A 347 -17.72 -8.44 -19.79
C VAL A 347 -19.03 -8.34 -19.03
N SER A 348 -18.93 -8.20 -17.70
CA SER A 348 -20.07 -7.91 -16.82
C SER A 348 -19.79 -6.68 -15.96
N MET A 349 -20.84 -5.98 -15.55
CA MET A 349 -20.76 -4.85 -14.63
C MET A 349 -21.93 -4.96 -13.63
N GLY A 350 -21.63 -4.87 -12.32
CA GLY A 350 -22.64 -5.04 -11.27
C GLY A 350 -23.35 -6.40 -11.33
N GLY A 351 -22.67 -7.47 -11.79
CA GLY A 351 -23.25 -8.78 -12.00
C GLY A 351 -24.06 -8.94 -13.31
N VAL A 352 -24.31 -7.86 -14.04
CA VAL A 352 -25.04 -7.89 -15.32
C VAL A 352 -24.09 -8.22 -16.47
N LEU A 353 -24.39 -9.27 -17.24
CA LEU A 353 -23.62 -9.65 -18.43
C LEU A 353 -23.94 -8.69 -19.59
N ILE A 354 -22.95 -7.95 -20.05
CA ILE A 354 -23.07 -6.91 -21.07
C ILE A 354 -22.62 -7.40 -22.43
N ALA A 355 -21.48 -8.08 -22.46
CA ALA A 355 -20.93 -8.68 -23.68
C ALA A 355 -20.55 -10.12 -23.39
N HIS A 356 -20.83 -10.99 -24.36
CA HIS A 356 -20.56 -12.42 -24.28
C HIS A 356 -20.01 -12.92 -25.62
N ARG A 357 -18.91 -13.66 -25.54
CA ARG A 357 -18.26 -14.24 -26.74
C ARG A 357 -18.03 -13.21 -27.85
N GLY A 358 -17.47 -12.06 -27.49
CA GLY A 358 -17.12 -11.01 -28.45
C GLY A 358 -18.27 -10.18 -28.99
N GLN A 359 -19.48 -10.38 -28.49
CA GLN A 359 -20.68 -9.68 -28.95
C GLN A 359 -21.47 -9.07 -27.79
N ARG A 360 -22.20 -7.99 -28.07
CA ARG A 360 -23.17 -7.43 -27.14
C ARG A 360 -24.28 -8.44 -26.87
N VAL A 361 -24.68 -8.60 -25.62
CA VAL A 361 -25.80 -9.46 -25.25
C VAL A 361 -27.10 -8.92 -25.85
N ALA A 362 -27.90 -9.81 -26.47
CA ALA A 362 -29.20 -9.43 -27.02
C ALA A 362 -30.10 -8.89 -25.90
N GLY A 363 -30.79 -7.78 -26.16
CA GLY A 363 -31.67 -7.12 -25.17
C GLY A 363 -30.96 -6.30 -24.10
N TYR A 364 -29.64 -6.27 -24.06
CA TYR A 364 -28.94 -5.37 -23.16
C TYR A 364 -29.22 -3.90 -23.49
N THR A 365 -29.56 -3.11 -22.48
CA THR A 365 -29.60 -1.63 -22.52
C THR A 365 -28.76 -1.07 -21.40
N GLU A 366 -28.18 0.10 -21.58
CA GLU A 366 -27.31 0.74 -20.58
C GLU A 366 -28.04 1.00 -19.27
N SER A 367 -29.32 1.34 -19.32
CA SER A 367 -30.18 1.58 -18.14
C SER A 367 -30.24 0.40 -17.14
N ILE A 368 -29.90 -0.82 -17.56
CA ILE A 368 -29.88 -1.99 -16.68
C ILE A 368 -28.76 -1.87 -15.62
N VAL A 369 -27.67 -1.16 -15.93
CA VAL A 369 -26.53 -0.95 -15.03
C VAL A 369 -26.50 0.45 -14.40
N ASP A 370 -27.40 1.36 -14.75
CA ASP A 370 -27.43 2.73 -14.24
C ASP A 370 -27.44 2.79 -12.71
N GLN A 371 -28.30 1.98 -12.07
CA GLN A 371 -28.38 1.93 -10.61
C GLN A 371 -27.06 1.49 -9.97
N HIS A 372 -26.31 0.59 -10.61
CA HIS A 372 -24.98 0.18 -10.15
C HIS A 372 -23.98 1.33 -10.30
N LEU A 373 -24.02 2.05 -11.45
CA LEU A 373 -23.08 3.13 -11.74
C LEU A 373 -23.28 4.38 -10.89
N THR A 374 -24.50 4.65 -10.42
CA THR A 374 -24.76 5.75 -9.46
C THR A 374 -24.24 5.43 -8.05
N GLY A 375 -23.91 4.16 -7.77
CA GLY A 375 -23.30 3.74 -6.50
C GLY A 375 -21.85 4.21 -6.34
N SER A 376 -21.35 4.09 -5.13
CA SER A 376 -19.94 4.41 -4.81
C SER A 376 -18.98 3.22 -4.95
N GLU A 377 -19.49 2.00 -5.08
CA GLU A 377 -18.71 0.78 -5.28
C GLU A 377 -19.11 0.12 -6.59
N ILE A 378 -18.18 0.06 -7.55
CA ILE A 378 -18.40 -0.42 -8.90
C ILE A 378 -17.66 -1.74 -9.11
N GLU A 379 -18.35 -2.74 -9.61
CA GLU A 379 -17.80 -4.05 -9.90
C GLU A 379 -17.77 -4.30 -11.41
N ILE A 380 -16.60 -4.66 -11.94
CA ILE A 380 -16.36 -5.03 -13.32
C ILE A 380 -15.79 -6.45 -13.34
N THR A 381 -16.39 -7.36 -14.09
CA THR A 381 -15.86 -8.70 -14.28
C THR A 381 -15.54 -8.93 -15.77
N VAL A 382 -14.33 -9.40 -16.03
CA VAL A 382 -13.87 -9.75 -17.37
C VAL A 382 -13.47 -11.23 -17.38
N ASN A 383 -14.10 -12.02 -18.24
CA ASN A 383 -13.72 -13.41 -18.46
C ASN A 383 -13.08 -13.57 -19.84
N LEU A 384 -11.83 -14.05 -19.87
CA LEU A 384 -11.05 -14.24 -21.10
C LEU A 384 -11.30 -15.58 -21.78
N GLY A 385 -11.85 -16.58 -21.07
CA GLY A 385 -12.18 -17.89 -21.62
C GLY A 385 -10.98 -18.77 -22.06
N LEU A 386 -9.74 -18.43 -21.67
CA LEU A 386 -8.51 -19.10 -22.14
C LEU A 386 -7.93 -20.11 -21.15
N GLY A 387 -8.35 -20.08 -19.87
CA GLY A 387 -7.76 -20.91 -18.83
C GLY A 387 -8.37 -20.72 -17.46
N ALA A 388 -7.60 -20.99 -16.39
CA ALA A 388 -8.03 -20.89 -14.99
C ALA A 388 -7.39 -19.72 -14.22
N GLY A 389 -6.58 -18.91 -14.88
CA GLY A 389 -5.92 -17.75 -14.26
C GLY A 389 -6.93 -16.70 -13.84
N ARG A 390 -6.71 -16.14 -12.63
CA ARG A 390 -7.59 -15.11 -12.06
C ARG A 390 -6.80 -14.05 -11.30
N ALA A 391 -7.33 -12.84 -11.27
CA ALA A 391 -6.82 -11.76 -10.45
C ALA A 391 -7.93 -10.77 -10.12
N ARG A 392 -7.80 -10.12 -8.96
CA ARG A 392 -8.62 -8.97 -8.56
C ARG A 392 -7.72 -7.74 -8.45
N VAL A 393 -8.16 -6.64 -9.04
CA VAL A 393 -7.46 -5.35 -9.06
C VAL A 393 -8.43 -4.28 -8.57
N TRP A 394 -7.91 -3.28 -7.88
CA TRP A 394 -8.71 -2.17 -7.38
C TRP A 394 -8.18 -0.83 -7.90
N THR A 395 -9.10 0.05 -8.22
CA THR A 395 -8.82 1.44 -8.61
C THR A 395 -9.97 2.35 -8.17
N CYS A 396 -9.86 3.62 -8.47
CA CYS A 396 -10.92 4.61 -8.32
C CYS A 396 -11.24 5.25 -9.67
N ASP A 397 -12.33 5.99 -9.74
CA ASP A 397 -12.67 6.83 -10.88
C ASP A 397 -11.65 7.98 -11.08
N LEU A 398 -11.79 8.71 -12.18
CA LEU A 398 -10.98 9.90 -12.48
C LEU A 398 -11.92 11.09 -12.72
N THR A 399 -11.94 12.01 -11.76
CA THR A 399 -12.79 13.19 -11.74
C THR A 399 -12.01 14.48 -12.02
N HIS A 400 -12.70 15.60 -12.23
CA HIS A 400 -12.06 16.93 -12.34
C HIS A 400 -11.31 17.32 -11.07
N GLU A 401 -11.69 16.76 -9.92
CA GLU A 401 -11.05 17.04 -8.64
C GLU A 401 -9.60 16.56 -8.59
N TYR A 402 -9.27 15.44 -9.29
CA TYR A 402 -7.88 15.01 -9.46
C TYR A 402 -7.02 16.09 -10.10
N ILE A 403 -7.53 16.72 -11.16
CA ILE A 403 -6.80 17.82 -11.85
C ILE A 403 -6.66 19.00 -10.91
N ARG A 404 -7.74 19.39 -10.20
CA ARG A 404 -7.72 20.54 -9.27
C ARG A 404 -6.66 20.35 -8.18
N ILE A 405 -6.65 19.18 -7.54
CA ILE A 405 -5.69 18.86 -6.46
C ILE A 405 -4.26 18.93 -6.98
N ASN A 406 -3.96 18.30 -8.12
CA ASN A 406 -2.60 18.17 -8.63
C ASN A 406 -2.08 19.44 -9.32
N ALA A 407 -2.94 20.28 -9.88
CA ALA A 407 -2.54 21.56 -10.44
C ALA A 407 -2.16 22.60 -9.35
N GLU A 408 -2.73 22.50 -8.16
CA GLU A 408 -2.50 23.42 -7.05
C GLU A 408 -1.44 22.92 -6.05
N TYR A 409 -1.08 21.63 -6.11
CA TYR A 409 -0.16 20.99 -5.15
C TYR A 409 1.22 20.79 -5.77
N ARG A 410 2.24 21.44 -5.18
CA ARG A 410 3.63 21.16 -5.48
C ARG A 410 4.14 20.04 -4.56
N THR A 411 4.37 18.88 -5.16
CA THR A 411 5.03 17.74 -4.51
C THR A 411 6.53 17.93 -4.50
#